data_da1dc9b789c1ee612fabefa3ec24b063
#
_entry.id   da1dc9b789c1ee612fabefa3ec24b063
#
_cell.length_a   1.000
_cell.length_b   1.000
_cell.length_c   1.000
_cell.angle_alpha   90.00
_cell.angle_beta   90.00
_cell.angle_gamma   90.00
#
_symmetry.space_group_name_H-M   'P 1'
#
loop_
_entity.id
_entity.type
_entity.pdbx_description
1 polymer ?
#
loop_
_entity_poly.entity_id
_entity_poly.type
_entity_poly.pdbx_seq_one_letter_code
_entity_poly.pdbx_strand_id
1 'polypeptide(L)'
;MKMFTLKAVAVANEGCPAVKEAMTKAPVTVTANETVAEAIYKMDQKKVLRLPVVSETGLAVGIITKFDIKAKQAELAEFNTELPGTCLVSKLAKPAVSINENKNVADAYNMLNDEDVKSLVVTDNFHKVVGMITKNDIAKLEAKEDEAELEADIRKYVTDDDELVKAIINDFDDIDAIALAIVKAGA
;
A
#
# COMPACT_ATOMS: atom_id res chain seq x y z
N MET A 1 -14.79 -12.67 -12.04
CA MET A 1 -14.77 -11.52 -11.08
C MET A 1 -14.84 -12.13 -9.70
N LYS A 2 -13.67 -12.57 -9.17
CA LYS A 2 -13.60 -13.15 -7.82
C LYS A 2 -13.89 -12.02 -6.84
N MET A 3 -14.97 -12.17 -6.09
CA MET A 3 -15.26 -11.35 -4.91
C MET A 3 -14.14 -11.61 -3.91
N PHE A 4 -13.28 -10.62 -3.69
CA PHE A 4 -12.34 -10.62 -2.57
C PHE A 4 -13.15 -10.71 -1.28
N THR A 5 -13.27 -11.90 -0.77
CA THR A 5 -13.86 -12.13 0.53
C THR A 5 -12.75 -11.80 1.53
N LEU A 6 -12.79 -10.60 2.09
CA LEU A 6 -12.01 -10.25 3.28
C LEU A 6 -12.34 -11.24 4.40
N LYS A 7 -11.75 -12.43 4.36
CA LYS A 7 -11.73 -13.35 5.51
C LYS A 7 -11.15 -12.66 6.74
N ALA A 8 -10.26 -11.68 6.53
CA ALA A 8 -9.61 -10.90 7.59
C ALA A 8 -10.55 -9.92 8.33
N VAL A 9 -11.66 -9.49 7.77
CA VAL A 9 -12.58 -8.55 8.45
C VAL A 9 -13.58 -9.27 9.36
N ALA A 10 -13.81 -10.55 9.17
CA ALA A 10 -14.86 -11.28 9.87
C ALA A 10 -14.37 -12.12 11.07
N VAL A 11 -13.08 -12.32 11.22
CA VAL A 11 -12.54 -13.07 12.37
C VAL A 11 -11.91 -12.07 13.33
N ALA A 12 -12.57 -11.92 14.47
CA ALA A 12 -12.13 -11.09 15.59
C ALA A 12 -10.61 -11.09 15.78
N ASN A 13 -10.01 -9.93 15.69
CA ASN A 13 -8.74 -9.41 16.27
C ASN A 13 -7.57 -10.36 16.60
N GLU A 14 -7.69 -11.64 16.49
CA GLU A 14 -6.63 -12.60 16.75
C GLU A 14 -6.12 -13.16 15.42
N GLY A 15 -4.98 -12.61 14.96
CA GLY A 15 -4.29 -13.10 13.75
C GLY A 15 -4.21 -12.09 12.59
N CYS A 16 -4.89 -10.95 12.66
CA CYS A 16 -4.76 -9.94 11.60
C CYS A 16 -3.36 -9.29 11.64
N PRO A 17 -2.60 -9.27 10.53
CA PRO A 17 -1.25 -8.69 10.51
C PRO A 17 -1.25 -7.21 10.84
N ALA A 18 -0.13 -6.74 11.37
CA ALA A 18 0.05 -5.33 11.68
C ALA A 18 0.32 -4.52 10.41
N VAL A 19 -0.09 -3.25 10.39
CA VAL A 19 0.13 -2.32 9.27
C VAL A 19 1.59 -2.29 8.81
N LYS A 20 2.56 -2.38 9.73
CA LYS A 20 4.01 -2.44 9.43
C LYS A 20 4.42 -3.64 8.56
N GLU A 21 3.60 -4.67 8.46
CA GLU A 21 3.87 -5.86 7.64
C GLU A 21 3.42 -5.67 6.20
N ALA A 22 2.36 -4.88 5.97
CA ALA A 22 1.82 -4.56 4.66
C ALA A 22 2.35 -3.27 4.04
N MET A 23 2.77 -2.29 4.86
CA MET A 23 3.13 -0.94 4.41
C MET A 23 4.38 -0.91 3.53
N THR A 24 4.47 0.06 2.63
CA THR A 24 5.72 0.50 2.02
C THR A 24 6.53 1.26 3.08
N LYS A 25 7.68 0.70 3.48
CA LYS A 25 8.55 1.23 4.54
C LYS A 25 9.44 2.37 4.03
N ALA A 26 9.83 3.28 4.94
CA ALA A 26 10.75 4.39 4.68
C ALA A 26 10.38 5.18 3.40
N PRO A 27 9.17 5.73 3.31
CA PRO A 27 8.75 6.47 2.12
C PRO A 27 9.60 7.73 1.96
N VAL A 28 9.81 8.14 0.71
CA VAL A 28 10.38 9.47 0.45
C VAL A 28 9.42 10.52 0.96
N THR A 29 9.95 11.47 1.69
CA THR A 29 9.19 12.57 2.30
C THR A 29 9.61 13.92 1.73
N VAL A 30 8.80 14.92 1.98
CA VAL A 30 9.06 16.32 1.67
C VAL A 30 8.68 17.17 2.87
N THR A 31 9.37 18.27 3.10
CA THR A 31 8.99 19.22 4.14
C THR A 31 8.02 20.26 3.61
N ALA A 32 7.30 20.91 4.50
CA ALA A 32 6.36 21.99 4.15
C ALA A 32 7.03 23.20 3.48
N ASN A 33 8.34 23.40 3.74
CA ASN A 33 9.13 24.53 3.24
C ASN A 33 9.86 24.20 1.92
N GLU A 34 9.87 22.95 1.48
CA GLU A 34 10.37 22.61 0.14
C GLU A 34 9.41 23.11 -0.93
N THR A 35 9.93 23.26 -2.14
CA THR A 35 9.13 23.72 -3.29
C THR A 35 8.36 22.58 -3.94
N VAL A 36 7.29 22.93 -4.64
CA VAL A 36 6.53 21.97 -5.46
C VAL A 36 7.41 21.35 -6.55
N ALA A 37 8.37 22.10 -7.10
CA ALA A 37 9.32 21.56 -8.08
C ALA A 37 10.19 20.44 -7.48
N GLU A 38 10.69 20.62 -6.25
CA GLU A 38 11.45 19.58 -5.53
C GLU A 38 10.58 18.38 -5.22
N ALA A 39 9.31 18.59 -4.83
CA ALA A 39 8.37 17.49 -4.61
C ALA A 39 8.13 16.68 -5.89
N ILE A 40 7.90 17.33 -7.03
CA ILE A 40 7.76 16.68 -8.34
C ILE A 40 9.02 15.88 -8.68
N TYR A 41 10.19 16.49 -8.54
CA TYR A 41 11.47 15.82 -8.79
C TYR A 41 11.62 14.55 -7.96
N LYS A 42 11.35 14.61 -6.64
CA LYS A 42 11.38 13.44 -5.75
C LYS A 42 10.38 12.35 -6.19
N MET A 43 9.15 12.75 -6.56
CA MET A 43 8.14 11.82 -7.05
C MET A 43 8.58 11.12 -8.34
N ASP A 44 9.21 11.84 -9.28
CA ASP A 44 9.69 11.28 -10.55
C ASP A 44 10.88 10.35 -10.35
N GLN A 45 11.85 10.74 -9.55
CA GLN A 45 13.02 9.92 -9.23
C GLN A 45 12.63 8.58 -8.59
N LYS A 46 11.63 8.58 -7.72
CA LYS A 46 11.17 7.38 -7.00
C LYS A 46 9.98 6.69 -7.65
N LYS A 47 9.48 7.23 -8.77
CA LYS A 47 8.31 6.70 -9.50
C LYS A 47 7.06 6.57 -8.60
N VAL A 48 6.88 7.55 -7.71
CA VAL A 48 5.73 7.62 -6.81
C VAL A 48 4.80 8.78 -7.18
N LEU A 49 3.54 8.70 -6.80
CA LEU A 49 2.52 9.69 -7.13
C LEU A 49 2.19 10.62 -5.97
N ARG A 50 2.74 10.36 -4.79
CA ARG A 50 2.45 11.10 -3.56
C ARG A 50 3.62 11.03 -2.58
N LEU A 51 3.77 12.06 -1.76
CA LEU A 51 4.77 12.14 -0.72
C LEU A 51 4.11 12.56 0.60
N PRO A 52 4.42 11.89 1.71
CA PRO A 52 4.14 12.43 3.03
C PRO A 52 4.87 13.77 3.20
N VAL A 53 4.17 14.74 3.76
CA VAL A 53 4.78 16.01 4.18
C VAL A 53 5.11 15.90 5.64
N VAL A 54 6.35 16.18 5.98
CA VAL A 54 6.85 16.06 7.35
C VAL A 54 7.33 17.41 7.90
N SER A 55 7.30 17.53 9.22
CA SER A 55 8.03 18.61 9.92
C SER A 55 9.54 18.34 9.88
N GLU A 56 10.34 19.30 10.34
CA GLU A 56 11.80 19.15 10.52
C GLU A 56 12.16 18.00 11.49
N THR A 57 11.25 17.64 12.38
CA THR A 57 11.43 16.52 13.32
C THR A 57 10.91 15.18 12.78
N GLY A 58 10.40 15.15 11.55
CA GLY A 58 9.88 13.93 10.90
C GLY A 58 8.43 13.59 11.25
N LEU A 59 7.69 14.48 11.93
CA LEU A 59 6.29 14.28 12.24
C LEU A 59 5.42 14.42 10.98
N ALA A 60 4.40 13.56 10.85
CA ALA A 60 3.44 13.65 9.76
C ALA A 60 2.59 14.93 9.88
N VAL A 61 2.68 15.83 8.90
CA VAL A 61 1.90 17.08 8.88
C VAL A 61 0.97 17.18 7.69
N GLY A 62 1.17 16.38 6.65
CA GLY A 62 0.32 16.40 5.47
C GLY A 62 0.71 15.37 4.43
N ILE A 63 0.06 15.48 3.29
CA ILE A 63 0.36 14.71 2.07
C ILE A 63 0.24 15.63 0.86
N ILE A 64 1.13 15.45 -0.12
CA ILE A 64 1.05 16.10 -1.44
C ILE A 64 1.07 15.05 -2.53
N THR A 65 0.22 15.22 -3.55
CA THR A 65 0.13 14.27 -4.67
C THR A 65 0.35 14.98 -6.02
N LYS A 66 0.79 14.22 -7.04
CA LYS A 66 0.83 14.72 -8.42
C LYS A 66 -0.54 15.19 -8.91
N PHE A 67 -1.60 14.58 -8.41
CA PHE A 67 -2.96 14.98 -8.77
C PHE A 67 -3.29 16.38 -8.23
N ASP A 68 -2.98 16.68 -6.97
CA ASP A 68 -3.22 18.00 -6.37
C ASP A 68 -2.43 19.09 -7.10
N ILE A 69 -1.18 18.80 -7.46
CA ILE A 69 -0.34 19.72 -8.21
C ILE A 69 -0.93 19.99 -9.60
N LYS A 70 -1.32 18.94 -10.33
CA LYS A 70 -1.94 19.06 -11.65
C LYS A 70 -3.28 19.81 -11.61
N ALA A 71 -4.11 19.54 -10.60
CA ALA A 71 -5.37 20.23 -10.42
C ALA A 71 -5.14 21.73 -10.20
N LYS A 72 -4.14 22.11 -9.40
CA LYS A 72 -3.79 23.51 -9.20
C LYS A 72 -3.20 24.18 -10.44
N GLN A 73 -2.39 23.44 -11.21
CA GLN A 73 -1.90 23.94 -12.51
C GLN A 73 -3.03 24.20 -13.50
N ALA A 74 -4.02 23.29 -13.58
CA ALA A 74 -5.18 23.45 -14.43
C ALA A 74 -6.04 24.67 -14.02
N GLU A 75 -6.28 24.83 -12.72
CA GLU A 75 -7.00 25.98 -12.18
C GLU A 75 -6.32 27.32 -12.56
N LEU A 76 -4.99 27.40 -12.40
CA LEU A 76 -4.23 28.60 -12.73
C LEU A 76 -4.18 28.88 -14.24
N ALA A 77 -4.17 27.84 -15.06
CA ALA A 77 -4.17 27.97 -16.52
C ALA A 77 -5.46 28.65 -17.05
N GLU A 78 -6.60 28.49 -16.37
CA GLU A 78 -7.85 29.20 -16.71
C GLU A 78 -7.68 30.72 -16.61
N PHE A 79 -6.75 31.22 -15.80
CA PHE A 79 -6.40 32.61 -15.63
C PHE A 79 -5.12 33.02 -16.37
N ASN A 80 -4.63 32.22 -17.34
CA ASN A 80 -3.36 32.40 -18.02
C ASN A 80 -2.17 32.59 -17.06
N THR A 81 -2.20 31.89 -15.92
CA THR A 81 -1.17 31.91 -14.88
C THR A 81 -0.57 30.54 -14.71
N GLU A 82 0.75 30.46 -14.57
CA GLU A 82 1.45 29.21 -14.28
C GLU A 82 1.70 29.07 -12.79
N LEU A 83 1.73 27.79 -12.31
CA LEU A 83 2.14 27.50 -10.94
C LEU A 83 3.65 27.76 -10.83
N PRO A 84 4.09 28.73 -10.00
CA PRO A 84 5.52 29.00 -9.86
C PRO A 84 6.27 27.78 -9.33
N GLY A 85 7.42 27.43 -9.93
CA GLY A 85 8.29 26.36 -9.45
C GLY A 85 8.78 26.59 -8.00
N THR A 86 8.76 27.84 -7.54
CA THR A 86 9.08 28.25 -6.16
C THR A 86 7.90 28.17 -5.19
N CYS A 87 6.71 27.75 -5.67
CA CYS A 87 5.55 27.55 -4.79
C CYS A 87 5.90 26.49 -3.73
N LEU A 88 5.63 26.82 -2.46
CA LEU A 88 5.92 25.92 -1.36
C LEU A 88 4.90 24.77 -1.27
N VAL A 89 5.37 23.60 -0.88
CA VAL A 89 4.55 22.41 -0.64
C VAL A 89 3.41 22.70 0.33
N SER A 90 3.66 23.52 1.37
CA SER A 90 2.65 23.94 2.36
C SER A 90 1.40 24.61 1.77
N LYS A 91 1.48 25.13 0.54
CA LYS A 91 0.35 25.78 -0.15
C LYS A 91 -0.61 24.80 -0.82
N LEU A 92 -0.13 23.59 -1.13
CA LEU A 92 -0.87 22.55 -1.87
C LEU A 92 -1.07 21.27 -1.07
N ALA A 93 -0.28 21.05 -0.03
CA ALA A 93 -0.40 19.88 0.83
C ALA A 93 -1.76 19.87 1.55
N LYS A 94 -2.37 18.70 1.60
CA LYS A 94 -3.59 18.44 2.35
C LYS A 94 -3.26 17.77 3.67
N PRO A 95 -4.14 17.86 4.70
CA PRO A 95 -3.97 17.07 5.91
C PRO A 95 -3.82 15.58 5.58
N ALA A 96 -2.86 14.90 6.21
CA ALA A 96 -2.70 13.47 6.05
C ALA A 96 -3.65 12.71 6.99
N VAL A 97 -4.33 11.70 6.45
CA VAL A 97 -4.95 10.69 7.29
C VAL A 97 -3.84 9.72 7.68
N SER A 98 -3.64 9.48 8.97
CA SER A 98 -2.56 8.65 9.48
C SER A 98 -3.07 7.47 10.31
N ILE A 99 -2.26 6.41 10.36
CA ILE A 99 -2.48 5.23 11.17
C ILE A 99 -1.17 4.82 11.86
N ASN A 100 -1.26 4.28 13.08
CA ASN A 100 -0.08 3.77 13.76
C ASN A 100 0.36 2.42 13.16
N GLU A 101 1.67 2.20 13.04
CA GLU A 101 2.27 1.00 12.43
C GLU A 101 1.89 -0.31 13.13
N ASN A 102 1.53 -0.25 14.42
CA ASN A 102 1.14 -1.41 15.23
C ASN A 102 -0.38 -1.69 15.20
N LYS A 103 -1.16 -0.86 14.52
CA LYS A 103 -2.58 -1.16 14.24
C LYS A 103 -2.68 -2.30 13.25
N ASN A 104 -3.84 -2.97 13.21
CA ASN A 104 -4.05 -4.07 12.27
C ASN A 104 -4.37 -3.56 10.85
N VAL A 105 -4.16 -4.42 9.86
CA VAL A 105 -4.43 -4.12 8.45
C VAL A 105 -5.93 -3.92 8.21
N ALA A 106 -6.81 -4.55 8.98
CA ALA A 106 -8.26 -4.36 8.87
C ALA A 106 -8.68 -2.92 9.22
N ASP A 107 -8.07 -2.31 10.26
CA ASP A 107 -8.29 -0.89 10.58
C ASP A 107 -7.87 -0.01 9.40
N ALA A 108 -6.68 -0.27 8.82
CA ALA A 108 -6.21 0.46 7.65
C ALA A 108 -7.16 0.32 6.46
N TYR A 109 -7.65 -0.89 6.20
CA TYR A 109 -8.60 -1.15 5.12
C TYR A 109 -9.91 -0.38 5.31
N ASN A 110 -10.47 -0.38 6.52
CA ASN A 110 -11.68 0.37 6.83
C ASN A 110 -11.49 1.88 6.60
N MET A 111 -10.35 2.45 7.00
CA MET A 111 -10.03 3.85 6.75
C MET A 111 -9.84 4.16 5.26
N LEU A 112 -9.28 3.21 4.49
CA LEU A 112 -9.09 3.34 3.04
C LEU A 112 -10.37 3.11 2.22
N ASN A 113 -11.46 2.62 2.84
CA ASN A 113 -12.75 2.49 2.18
C ASN A 113 -13.51 3.81 2.07
N ASP A 114 -13.12 4.83 2.82
CA ASP A 114 -13.57 6.19 2.59
C ASP A 114 -13.16 6.63 1.17
N GLU A 115 -14.12 7.18 0.41
CA GLU A 115 -13.91 7.58 -1.00
C GLU A 115 -12.83 8.64 -1.16
N ASP A 116 -12.63 9.48 -0.15
CA ASP A 116 -11.64 10.56 -0.15
C ASP A 116 -10.24 10.10 0.27
N VAL A 117 -10.12 8.93 0.93
CA VAL A 117 -8.86 8.41 1.45
C VAL A 117 -8.24 7.39 0.50
N LYS A 118 -7.24 7.79 -0.25
CA LYS A 118 -6.53 6.91 -1.21
C LYS A 118 -5.23 6.32 -0.66
N SER A 119 -4.76 6.78 0.47
CA SER A 119 -3.57 6.29 1.17
C SER A 119 -3.54 6.79 2.60
N LEU A 120 -2.92 6.03 3.48
CA LEU A 120 -2.65 6.44 4.86
C LEU A 120 -1.14 6.65 5.03
N VAL A 121 -0.79 7.68 5.79
CA VAL A 121 0.56 7.88 6.29
C VAL A 121 0.73 7.02 7.54
N VAL A 122 1.69 6.12 7.53
CA VAL A 122 1.95 5.25 8.68
C VAL A 122 2.97 5.90 9.60
N THR A 123 2.63 5.96 10.88
CA THR A 123 3.47 6.60 11.91
C THR A 123 3.84 5.61 13.01
N ASP A 124 4.97 5.88 13.65
CA ASP A 124 5.36 5.23 14.90
C ASP A 124 4.58 5.79 16.11
N ASN A 125 4.93 5.34 17.32
CA ASN A 125 4.32 5.83 18.56
C ASN A 125 4.68 7.28 18.90
N PHE A 126 5.64 7.87 18.20
CA PHE A 126 6.07 9.27 18.33
C PHE A 126 5.52 10.15 17.21
N HIS A 127 4.55 9.63 16.41
CA HIS A 127 3.96 10.29 15.25
C HIS A 127 4.96 10.61 14.12
N LYS A 128 6.14 9.99 14.10
CA LYS A 128 7.07 10.09 12.98
C LYS A 128 6.62 9.19 11.84
N VAL A 129 6.82 9.66 10.62
CA VAL A 129 6.49 8.90 9.41
C VAL A 129 7.46 7.72 9.27
N VAL A 130 6.93 6.51 9.27
CA VAL A 130 7.68 5.26 9.08
C VAL A 130 7.26 4.50 7.81
N GLY A 131 6.08 4.78 7.27
CA GLY A 131 5.54 4.09 6.11
C GLY A 131 4.41 4.83 5.41
N MET A 132 3.94 4.20 4.35
CA MET A 132 2.66 4.49 3.69
C MET A 132 1.95 3.20 3.37
N ILE A 133 0.62 3.20 3.43
CA ILE A 133 -0.21 2.05 3.06
C ILE A 133 -1.36 2.47 2.17
N THR A 134 -1.65 1.66 1.17
CA THR A 134 -2.74 1.80 0.21
C THR A 134 -3.51 0.50 0.10
N LYS A 135 -4.68 0.50 -0.56
CA LYS A 135 -5.42 -0.74 -0.86
C LYS A 135 -4.58 -1.76 -1.64
N ASN A 136 -3.69 -1.29 -2.54
CA ASN A 136 -2.83 -2.19 -3.30
C ASN A 136 -1.79 -2.91 -2.42
N ASP A 137 -1.32 -2.25 -1.36
CA ASP A 137 -0.36 -2.88 -0.44
C ASP A 137 -1.06 -3.98 0.37
N ILE A 138 -2.30 -3.76 0.78
CA ILE A 138 -3.14 -4.76 1.46
C ILE A 138 -3.43 -5.94 0.53
N ALA A 139 -3.86 -5.68 -0.71
CA ALA A 139 -4.12 -6.75 -1.69
C ALA A 139 -2.88 -7.61 -1.98
N LYS A 140 -1.68 -7.02 -1.98
CA LYS A 140 -0.43 -7.78 -2.14
C LYS A 140 -0.11 -8.65 -0.93
N LEU A 141 -0.46 -8.20 0.28
CA LEU A 141 -0.28 -9.00 1.48
C LEU A 141 -1.22 -10.22 1.44
N GLU A 142 -2.51 -10.00 1.15
CA GLU A 142 -3.51 -11.07 1.01
C GLU A 142 -3.08 -12.12 -0.03
N ALA A 143 -2.62 -11.67 -1.21
CA ALA A 143 -2.14 -12.59 -2.25
C ALA A 143 -0.95 -13.45 -1.81
N LYS A 144 -0.05 -12.92 -0.97
CA LYS A 144 1.07 -13.70 -0.42
C LYS A 144 0.62 -14.70 0.64
N GLU A 145 -0.38 -14.33 1.45
CA GLU A 145 -0.94 -15.24 2.46
C GLU A 145 -1.68 -16.39 1.78
N ASP A 146 -2.48 -16.10 0.74
CA ASP A 146 -3.17 -17.12 -0.05
C ASP A 146 -2.18 -18.08 -0.74
N GLU A 147 -1.08 -17.56 -1.30
CA GLU A 147 -0.03 -18.36 -1.91
C GLU A 147 0.69 -19.25 -0.89
N ALA A 148 0.98 -18.72 0.30
CA ALA A 148 1.63 -19.47 1.38
C ALA A 148 0.71 -20.56 1.96
N GLU A 149 -0.59 -20.28 2.11
CA GLU A 149 -1.59 -21.26 2.54
C GLU A 149 -1.70 -22.41 1.52
N LEU A 150 -1.77 -22.06 0.24
CA LEU A 150 -1.80 -23.02 -0.87
C LEU A 150 -0.54 -23.89 -0.90
N GLU A 151 0.65 -23.29 -0.76
CA GLU A 151 1.91 -24.03 -0.68
C GLU A 151 1.92 -25.01 0.50
N ALA A 152 1.45 -24.58 1.69
CA ALA A 152 1.36 -25.41 2.87
C ALA A 152 0.40 -26.59 2.67
N ASP A 153 -0.72 -26.38 1.99
CA ASP A 153 -1.67 -27.44 1.66
C ASP A 153 -1.10 -28.44 0.67
N ILE A 154 -0.41 -27.98 -0.38
CA ILE A 154 0.25 -28.85 -1.36
C ILE A 154 1.33 -29.71 -0.66
N ARG A 155 2.13 -29.12 0.25
CA ARG A 155 3.20 -29.84 0.98
C ARG A 155 2.69 -30.98 1.90
N LYS A 156 1.40 -31.02 2.22
CA LYS A 156 0.80 -32.16 2.93
C LYS A 156 0.74 -33.43 2.07
N TYR A 157 0.73 -33.26 0.73
CA TYR A 157 0.52 -34.34 -0.23
C TYR A 157 1.75 -34.61 -1.08
N VAL A 158 2.62 -33.60 -1.26
CA VAL A 158 3.85 -33.66 -2.06
C VAL A 158 5.02 -33.41 -1.11
N THR A 159 5.71 -34.46 -0.69
CA THR A 159 6.87 -34.35 0.19
C THR A 159 8.15 -34.17 -0.62
N ASP A 160 8.98 -33.20 -0.23
CA ASP A 160 10.40 -33.04 -0.61
C ASP A 160 10.76 -32.62 -2.04
N ASP A 161 9.80 -32.24 -2.91
CA ASP A 161 10.12 -31.73 -4.24
C ASP A 161 9.67 -30.26 -4.40
N ASP A 162 10.57 -29.33 -4.08
CA ASP A 162 10.32 -27.90 -4.17
C ASP A 162 10.01 -27.42 -5.61
N GLU A 163 10.56 -28.08 -6.64
CA GLU A 163 10.30 -27.73 -8.03
C GLU A 163 8.90 -28.18 -8.47
N LEU A 164 8.46 -29.35 -8.00
CA LEU A 164 7.10 -29.83 -8.28
C LEU A 164 6.04 -28.97 -7.58
N VAL A 165 6.28 -28.55 -6.33
CA VAL A 165 5.37 -27.66 -5.58
C VAL A 165 5.23 -26.33 -6.32
N LYS A 166 6.33 -25.72 -6.76
CA LYS A 166 6.31 -24.48 -7.55
C LYS A 166 5.62 -24.64 -8.89
N ALA A 167 5.83 -25.76 -9.59
CA ALA A 167 5.16 -26.04 -10.85
C ALA A 167 3.65 -26.13 -10.67
N ILE A 168 3.19 -26.83 -9.61
CA ILE A 168 1.76 -26.94 -9.29
C ILE A 168 1.15 -25.55 -9.00
N ILE A 169 1.81 -24.70 -8.22
CA ILE A 169 1.32 -23.36 -7.89
C ILE A 169 1.21 -22.48 -9.16
N ASN A 170 2.17 -22.60 -10.08
CA ASN A 170 2.20 -21.76 -11.29
C ASN A 170 1.24 -22.22 -12.39
N ASP A 171 0.93 -23.52 -12.47
CA ASP A 171 0.15 -24.08 -13.57
C ASP A 171 -1.36 -24.14 -13.31
N PHE A 172 -1.79 -23.93 -12.06
CA PHE A 172 -3.21 -24.07 -11.69
C PHE A 172 -3.74 -22.81 -11.01
N ASP A 173 -4.75 -22.20 -11.62
CA ASP A 173 -5.49 -21.05 -11.07
C ASP A 173 -6.55 -21.44 -10.02
N ASP A 174 -6.75 -22.75 -9.78
CA ASP A 174 -7.85 -23.26 -8.94
C ASP A 174 -7.40 -24.41 -8.04
N ILE A 175 -7.69 -24.29 -6.74
CA ILE A 175 -7.37 -25.28 -5.70
C ILE A 175 -7.96 -26.66 -5.99
N ASP A 176 -9.17 -26.71 -6.57
CA ASP A 176 -9.84 -27.96 -6.93
C ASP A 176 -9.11 -28.70 -8.06
N ALA A 177 -8.53 -27.95 -9.02
CA ALA A 177 -7.70 -28.52 -10.08
C ALA A 177 -6.37 -29.07 -9.55
N ILE A 178 -5.77 -28.38 -8.56
CA ILE A 178 -4.55 -28.83 -7.87
C ILE A 178 -4.82 -30.12 -7.12
N ALA A 179 -5.90 -30.19 -6.32
CA ALA A 179 -6.27 -31.39 -5.58
C ALA A 179 -6.48 -32.59 -6.52
N LEU A 180 -7.12 -32.37 -7.66
CA LEU A 180 -7.32 -33.40 -8.70
C LEU A 180 -5.98 -33.84 -9.35
N ALA A 181 -5.05 -32.93 -9.57
CA ALA A 181 -3.73 -33.24 -10.12
C ALA A 181 -2.88 -34.09 -9.13
N ILE A 182 -2.89 -33.74 -7.84
CA ILE A 182 -2.19 -34.47 -6.77
C ILE A 182 -2.74 -35.90 -6.66
N VAL A 183 -4.05 -36.09 -6.67
CA VAL A 183 -4.69 -37.42 -6.63
C VAL A 183 -4.30 -38.27 -7.85
N LYS A 184 -4.17 -37.68 -9.03
CA LYS A 184 -3.75 -38.38 -10.25
C LYS A 184 -2.26 -38.72 -10.27
N ALA A 185 -1.41 -37.91 -9.63
CA ALA A 185 0.04 -38.14 -9.57
C ALA A 185 0.42 -39.19 -8.51
N GLY A 186 -0.44 -39.43 -7.50
CA GLY A 186 -0.22 -40.43 -6.43
C GLY A 186 -0.85 -41.80 -6.68
N ALA A 187 -1.50 -41.98 -7.81
CA ALA A 187 -2.06 -43.27 -8.27
C ALA A 187 -1.16 -43.90 -9.32
#